data_def150984bd8da6824a0146c90276bb8
#
_entry.id   def150984bd8da6824a0146c90276bb8
#
_cell.length_a   1.000
_cell.length_b   1.000
_cell.length_c   1.000
_cell.angle_alpha   90.00
_cell.angle_beta   90.00
_cell.angle_gamma   90.00
#
_symmetry.space_group_name_H-M   'P 1'
#
loop_
_entity.id
_entity.type
_entity.pdbx_description
1 polymer ?
#
loop_
_entity_poly.entity_id
_entity_poly.type
_entity_poly.pdbx_seq_one_letter_code
_entity_poly.pdbx_strand_id
1 'polypeptide(L)'
;MKKQTLLDFIRPFPAKPKRASSLWSFGSMKTLLSALFLCLVISMTAQEKRYAMYAVGFYNLENLFDTCHDEGKRDYDFLPTGSYKWNGLKYSHKLHNMARVLSEMATDRLPKGCAAIGVSEVENARALTDLCSQPALAERGMRFIHREGVDKRGVDCGLLYNPSLFEADTTRTMLCPCEDVDTTFKTRGFLTVFGKIAGDDVCIIVTHLPSRLRPGDAKRVAGAEQITAIMNKIREEEPGMKFIVMGDMNDDPTDRSMTEGLRGKEKIDDVGKGDMFNPWISILKSGTGTLRYDGQWNLFDQILVSPEFLNYNGKRDFTTLK
;
A
#
# COMPACT_ATOMS: atom_id res chain seq x y z
N MET A 1 -4.92 -10.58 18.12
CA MET A 1 -5.05 -10.66 16.64
C MET A 1 -5.08 -9.23 16.11
N LYS A 2 -4.04 -8.82 15.40
CA LYS A 2 -4.05 -7.55 14.67
C LYS A 2 -5.07 -7.64 13.52
N LYS A 3 -5.88 -6.60 13.34
CA LYS A 3 -6.82 -6.52 12.23
C LYS A 3 -6.11 -6.00 10.98
N GLN A 4 -6.51 -6.54 9.88
CA GLN A 4 -6.05 -6.24 8.53
C GLN A 4 -6.52 -4.86 8.06
N THR A 5 -5.64 -4.09 7.45
CA THR A 5 -5.94 -2.76 6.90
C THR A 5 -5.95 -2.81 5.38
N LEU A 6 -7.06 -2.47 4.76
CA LEU A 6 -7.31 -2.61 3.33
C LEU A 6 -7.88 -1.34 2.70
N LEU A 7 -7.40 -0.95 1.54
CA LEU A 7 -7.88 0.19 0.75
C LEU A 7 -8.09 -0.19 -0.73
N ASP A 8 -9.28 0.08 -1.28
CA ASP A 8 -9.68 -0.24 -2.65
C ASP A 8 -9.72 0.99 -3.57
N PHE A 9 -9.34 0.82 -4.84
CA PHE A 9 -9.35 1.85 -5.87
C PHE A 9 -10.35 1.52 -6.99
N ILE A 10 -11.11 2.50 -7.43
CA ILE A 10 -12.06 2.38 -8.55
C ILE A 10 -11.65 3.29 -9.70
N ARG A 11 -11.51 2.76 -10.92
CA ARG A 11 -11.16 3.53 -12.12
C ARG A 11 -12.02 3.25 -13.34
N PRO A 12 -12.26 4.24 -14.22
CA PRO A 12 -12.84 4.01 -15.52
C PRO A 12 -11.79 3.58 -16.56
N PHE A 13 -12.07 2.50 -17.34
CA PHE A 13 -11.29 2.06 -18.49
C PHE A 13 -11.94 2.47 -19.82
N PRO A 14 -11.17 2.90 -20.83
CA PRO A 14 -11.68 3.06 -22.18
C PRO A 14 -11.88 1.68 -22.86
N ALA A 15 -13.05 1.43 -23.44
CA ALA A 15 -13.36 0.19 -24.15
C ALA A 15 -12.73 0.15 -25.55
N LYS A 16 -12.06 -0.95 -25.93
CA LYS A 16 -11.61 -1.20 -27.33
C LYS A 16 -12.80 -1.52 -28.25
N PRO A 17 -12.86 -0.96 -29.47
CA PRO A 17 -13.94 -1.24 -30.40
C PRO A 17 -13.88 -2.67 -30.97
N LYS A 18 -15.03 -3.35 -31.08
CA LYS A 18 -15.18 -4.65 -31.76
C LYS A 18 -15.22 -4.44 -33.29
N ARG A 19 -14.50 -5.30 -34.03
CA ARG A 19 -14.56 -5.36 -35.51
C ARG A 19 -15.93 -5.81 -35.98
N ALA A 20 -16.53 -5.06 -36.91
CA ALA A 20 -17.73 -5.46 -37.65
C ALA A 20 -17.35 -6.09 -38.99
N SER A 21 -18.00 -7.20 -39.36
CA SER A 21 -17.90 -7.86 -40.67
C SER A 21 -18.80 -7.19 -41.70
N SER A 22 -18.29 -7.06 -42.94
CA SER A 22 -18.92 -6.35 -44.06
C SER A 22 -20.00 -7.15 -44.77
N LEU A 23 -21.16 -6.51 -45.06
CA LEU A 23 -22.08 -6.90 -46.12
C LEU A 23 -22.43 -5.62 -46.92
N TRP A 24 -22.13 -5.63 -48.21
CA TRP A 24 -22.37 -4.53 -49.13
C TRP A 24 -23.69 -4.74 -49.92
N SER A 25 -24.56 -3.75 -49.92
CA SER A 25 -25.54 -3.53 -51.00
C SER A 25 -25.70 -2.02 -51.26
N PHE A 26 -25.75 -1.67 -52.53
CA PHE A 26 -25.65 -0.26 -52.99
C PHE A 26 -26.96 0.49 -52.76
N GLY A 27 -26.94 1.47 -51.88
CA GLY A 27 -27.90 2.59 -51.81
C GLY A 27 -27.22 3.91 -52.17
N SER A 28 -28.00 4.92 -52.61
CA SER A 28 -27.48 6.16 -53.13
C SER A 28 -26.48 6.86 -52.17
N MET A 29 -25.52 7.58 -52.72
CA MET A 29 -24.43 8.26 -51.98
C MET A 29 -24.91 9.12 -50.80
N LYS A 30 -26.14 9.64 -50.87
CA LYS A 30 -26.75 10.43 -49.77
C LYS A 30 -27.16 9.51 -48.59
N THR A 31 -27.66 8.30 -48.84
CA THR A 31 -27.97 7.32 -47.80
C THR A 31 -26.71 6.77 -47.18
N LEU A 32 -25.62 6.60 -47.95
CA LEU A 32 -24.32 6.19 -47.43
C LEU A 32 -23.71 7.26 -46.49
N LEU A 33 -23.77 8.56 -46.88
CA LEU A 33 -23.28 9.63 -46.02
C LEU A 33 -24.13 9.77 -44.74
N SER A 34 -25.44 9.62 -44.82
CA SER A 34 -26.32 9.66 -43.64
C SER A 34 -26.10 8.46 -42.73
N ALA A 35 -25.88 7.27 -43.28
CA ALA A 35 -25.54 6.08 -42.50
C ALA A 35 -24.15 6.19 -41.85
N LEU A 36 -23.16 6.77 -42.59
CA LEU A 36 -21.82 7.00 -42.03
C LEU A 36 -21.85 8.06 -40.90
N PHE A 37 -22.67 9.12 -41.06
CA PHE A 37 -22.85 10.13 -40.03
C PHE A 37 -23.58 9.58 -38.81
N LEU A 38 -24.61 8.73 -39.03
CA LEU A 38 -25.34 8.04 -37.97
C LEU A 38 -24.43 7.03 -37.24
N CYS A 39 -23.58 6.30 -37.96
CA CYS A 39 -22.57 5.39 -37.36
C CYS A 39 -21.50 6.17 -36.59
N LEU A 40 -21.07 7.35 -37.06
CA LEU A 40 -20.16 8.23 -36.34
C LEU A 40 -20.79 8.78 -35.05
N VAL A 41 -22.05 9.20 -35.10
CA VAL A 41 -22.80 9.69 -33.95
C VAL A 41 -23.06 8.56 -32.97
N ILE A 42 -23.39 7.34 -33.41
CA ILE A 42 -23.57 6.17 -32.54
C ILE A 42 -22.24 5.71 -31.95
N SER A 43 -21.13 5.88 -32.66
CA SER A 43 -19.78 5.57 -32.12
C SER A 43 -19.33 6.59 -31.06
N MET A 44 -19.92 7.78 -31.01
CA MET A 44 -19.66 8.79 -29.99
C MET A 44 -20.56 8.66 -28.75
N THR A 45 -21.63 7.83 -28.82
CA THR A 45 -22.51 7.63 -27.67
C THR A 45 -22.22 6.29 -27.02
N ALA A 46 -21.87 6.36 -25.75
CA ALA A 46 -21.67 5.27 -24.80
C ALA A 46 -20.31 4.57 -24.82
N GLN A 47 -19.26 5.32 -24.63
CA GLN A 47 -18.15 4.76 -23.88
C GLN A 47 -18.65 4.52 -22.45
N GLU A 48 -19.24 3.34 -22.19
CA GLU A 48 -19.56 2.92 -20.83
C GLU A 48 -18.26 3.02 -20.01
N LYS A 49 -18.26 3.92 -19.04
CA LYS A 49 -17.16 4.00 -18.06
C LYS A 49 -17.12 2.68 -17.31
N ARG A 50 -16.23 1.78 -17.72
CA ARG A 50 -15.97 0.55 -16.99
C ARG A 50 -15.04 0.90 -15.82
N TYR A 51 -15.48 0.55 -14.63
CA TYR A 51 -14.68 0.69 -13.43
C TYR A 51 -14.02 -0.65 -13.11
N ALA A 52 -12.75 -0.62 -12.76
CA ALA A 52 -12.06 -1.76 -12.18
C ALA A 52 -11.69 -1.40 -10.74
N MET A 53 -11.86 -2.37 -9.85
CA MET A 53 -11.51 -2.23 -8.45
C MET A 53 -10.13 -2.85 -8.21
N TYR A 54 -9.30 -2.16 -7.46
CA TYR A 54 -8.01 -2.64 -6.98
C TYR A 54 -7.95 -2.45 -5.48
N ALA A 55 -7.28 -3.37 -4.79
CA ALA A 55 -7.03 -3.25 -3.37
C ALA A 55 -5.55 -3.12 -3.07
N VAL A 56 -5.23 -2.37 -2.03
CA VAL A 56 -3.93 -2.39 -1.37
C VAL A 56 -4.12 -2.70 0.10
N GLY A 57 -3.14 -3.37 0.70
CA GLY A 57 -3.19 -3.77 2.09
C GLY A 57 -1.92 -3.38 2.84
N PHE A 58 -2.00 -3.44 4.17
CA PHE A 58 -0.83 -3.37 5.03
C PHE A 58 -0.95 -4.42 6.15
N TYR A 59 0.18 -5.02 6.52
CA TYR A 59 0.24 -5.99 7.61
C TYR A 59 1.60 -5.94 8.32
N ASN A 60 1.60 -5.74 9.64
CA ASN A 60 2.80 -5.91 10.45
C ASN A 60 3.03 -7.41 10.68
N LEU A 61 4.20 -7.93 10.25
CA LEU A 61 4.54 -9.36 10.32
C LEU A 61 4.97 -9.83 11.73
N GLU A 62 4.97 -8.91 12.71
CA GLU A 62 5.25 -9.23 14.11
C GLU A 62 6.60 -9.95 14.31
N ASN A 63 7.69 -9.34 13.83
CA ASN A 63 9.04 -9.87 13.85
C ASN A 63 9.16 -11.20 13.05
N LEU A 64 9.01 -11.11 11.73
CA LEU A 64 9.32 -12.22 10.85
C LEU A 64 10.83 -12.31 10.65
N PHE A 65 11.48 -13.02 11.54
CA PHE A 65 12.89 -13.40 11.47
C PHE A 65 13.03 -14.80 10.91
N ASP A 66 14.12 -15.05 10.21
CA ASP A 66 14.54 -16.41 9.91
C ASP A 66 15.28 -17.03 11.12
N THR A 67 16.08 -18.06 10.94
CA THR A 67 16.74 -18.75 12.04
C THR A 67 18.26 -18.58 12.05
N CYS A 68 18.77 -17.64 11.23
CA CYS A 68 20.20 -17.39 11.04
C CYS A 68 20.54 -15.99 11.52
N HIS A 69 21.72 -15.81 12.09
CA HIS A 69 22.23 -14.51 12.48
C HIS A 69 22.69 -13.70 11.28
N ASP A 70 22.21 -12.46 11.18
CA ASP A 70 22.70 -11.49 10.21
C ASP A 70 23.82 -10.62 10.82
N GLU A 71 24.97 -10.56 10.16
CA GLU A 71 26.14 -9.84 10.65
C GLU A 71 25.82 -8.36 10.94
N GLY A 72 26.19 -7.88 12.10
CA GLY A 72 25.98 -6.50 12.55
C GLY A 72 24.57 -6.21 13.07
N LYS A 73 23.65 -7.19 13.11
CA LYS A 73 22.30 -7.06 13.66
C LYS A 73 22.22 -7.61 15.08
N ARG A 74 21.18 -7.23 15.80
CA ARG A 74 20.88 -7.67 17.17
C ARG A 74 19.67 -8.62 17.16
N ASP A 75 19.76 -9.68 16.39
CA ASP A 75 18.71 -10.68 16.13
C ASP A 75 18.83 -11.91 17.02
N TYR A 76 19.76 -11.91 17.97
CA TYR A 76 20.11 -13.06 18.81
C TYR A 76 18.93 -13.73 19.51
N ASP A 77 17.88 -12.97 19.86
CA ASP A 77 16.67 -13.50 20.49
C ASP A 77 15.88 -14.42 19.55
N PHE A 78 16.00 -14.21 18.25
CA PHE A 78 15.32 -14.94 17.18
C PHE A 78 16.17 -16.08 16.60
N LEU A 79 17.18 -16.53 17.30
CA LEU A 79 17.95 -17.72 16.94
C LEU A 79 17.44 -18.98 17.67
N PRO A 80 17.74 -20.18 17.17
CA PRO A 80 17.41 -21.44 17.87
C PRO A 80 17.98 -21.50 19.28
N THR A 81 19.10 -20.84 19.52
CA THR A 81 19.76 -20.73 20.84
C THR A 81 19.32 -19.50 21.64
N GLY A 82 18.61 -18.56 21.01
CA GLY A 82 18.15 -17.30 21.58
C GLY A 82 17.02 -17.46 22.61
N SER A 83 16.58 -16.34 23.19
CA SER A 83 15.57 -16.33 24.26
C SER A 83 14.21 -16.87 23.80
N TYR A 84 13.82 -16.63 22.54
CA TYR A 84 12.57 -17.16 21.97
C TYR A 84 12.67 -18.62 21.51
N LYS A 85 13.88 -19.22 21.52
CA LYS A 85 14.09 -20.58 20.95
C LYS A 85 13.51 -20.69 19.57
N TRP A 86 13.83 -19.69 18.73
CA TRP A 86 13.27 -19.50 17.41
C TRP A 86 13.89 -20.48 16.42
N ASN A 87 13.26 -21.63 16.25
CA ASN A 87 13.74 -22.73 15.41
C ASN A 87 12.96 -22.83 14.08
N GLY A 88 13.44 -23.70 13.18
CA GLY A 88 12.85 -23.89 11.87
C GLY A 88 11.35 -24.27 11.90
N LEU A 89 10.89 -25.01 12.93
CA LEU A 89 9.48 -25.38 13.06
C LEU A 89 8.61 -24.13 13.35
N LYS A 90 9.04 -23.27 14.29
CA LYS A 90 8.34 -22.03 14.61
C LYS A 90 8.33 -21.08 13.41
N TYR A 91 9.46 -20.96 12.73
CA TYR A 91 9.60 -20.14 11.52
C TYR A 91 8.67 -20.62 10.40
N SER A 92 8.72 -21.90 10.05
CA SER A 92 7.87 -22.50 9.03
C SER A 92 6.37 -22.33 9.35
N HIS A 93 5.98 -22.53 10.61
CA HIS A 93 4.59 -22.34 11.05
C HIS A 93 4.15 -20.87 10.92
N LYS A 94 5.02 -19.93 11.27
CA LYS A 94 4.75 -18.50 11.11
C LYS A 94 4.62 -18.11 9.63
N LEU A 95 5.54 -18.56 8.76
CA LEU A 95 5.48 -18.35 7.33
C LEU A 95 4.15 -18.84 6.75
N HIS A 96 3.73 -20.07 7.09
CA HIS A 96 2.47 -20.64 6.64
C HIS A 96 1.26 -19.78 7.06
N ASN A 97 1.19 -19.38 8.32
CA ASN A 97 0.08 -18.56 8.82
C ASN A 97 0.05 -17.17 8.19
N MET A 98 1.20 -16.51 8.06
CA MET A 98 1.30 -15.20 7.41
C MET A 98 0.90 -15.28 5.93
N ALA A 99 1.41 -16.27 5.20
CA ALA A 99 1.07 -16.47 3.79
C ALA A 99 -0.43 -16.66 3.59
N ARG A 100 -1.09 -17.46 4.45
CA ARG A 100 -2.54 -17.63 4.43
C ARG A 100 -3.26 -16.31 4.60
N VAL A 101 -2.94 -15.54 5.66
CA VAL A 101 -3.58 -14.26 5.93
C VAL A 101 -3.40 -13.29 4.77
N LEU A 102 -2.16 -13.13 4.29
CA LEU A 102 -1.85 -12.20 3.20
C LEU A 102 -2.53 -12.60 1.88
N SER A 103 -2.63 -13.90 1.61
CA SER A 103 -3.29 -14.40 0.40
C SER A 103 -4.81 -14.21 0.41
N GLU A 104 -5.44 -14.16 1.58
CA GLU A 104 -6.89 -13.98 1.75
C GLU A 104 -7.31 -12.51 1.73
N MET A 105 -6.36 -11.56 1.81
CA MET A 105 -6.66 -10.13 1.81
C MET A 105 -7.47 -9.70 0.59
N ALA A 106 -8.62 -9.06 0.80
CA ALA A 106 -9.56 -8.54 -0.21
C ALA A 106 -10.22 -9.61 -1.11
N THR A 107 -10.01 -10.89 -0.89
CA THR A 107 -10.49 -11.95 -1.81
C THR A 107 -11.99 -12.15 -1.80
N ASP A 108 -12.68 -11.69 -0.77
CA ASP A 108 -14.14 -11.64 -0.69
C ASP A 108 -14.77 -10.73 -1.75
N ARG A 109 -14.04 -9.73 -2.25
CA ARG A 109 -14.47 -8.79 -3.28
C ARG A 109 -13.66 -8.86 -4.56
N LEU A 110 -12.38 -9.21 -4.45
CA LEU A 110 -11.40 -9.21 -5.53
C LEU A 110 -10.73 -10.59 -5.60
N PRO A 111 -11.14 -11.48 -6.50
CA PRO A 111 -10.58 -12.84 -6.57
C PRO A 111 -9.05 -12.90 -6.69
N LYS A 112 -8.45 -11.86 -7.29
CA LYS A 112 -6.98 -11.74 -7.38
C LYS A 112 -6.32 -11.20 -6.11
N GLY A 113 -7.10 -10.77 -5.10
CA GLY A 113 -6.60 -10.17 -3.88
C GLY A 113 -6.03 -8.76 -4.09
N CYS A 114 -5.09 -8.38 -3.23
CA CYS A 114 -4.44 -7.07 -3.26
C CYS A 114 -3.46 -6.93 -4.44
N ALA A 115 -3.41 -5.73 -5.03
CA ALA A 115 -2.40 -5.34 -6.00
C ALA A 115 -1.02 -5.19 -5.32
N ALA A 116 -1.01 -4.62 -4.12
CA ALA A 116 0.17 -4.46 -3.30
C ALA A 116 -0.19 -4.56 -1.82
N ILE A 117 0.73 -5.12 -1.02
CA ILE A 117 0.61 -5.24 0.44
C ILE A 117 1.93 -4.74 1.04
N GLY A 118 1.88 -3.62 1.75
CA GLY A 118 2.99 -3.18 2.59
C GLY A 118 3.13 -4.09 3.79
N VAL A 119 4.35 -4.39 4.16
CA VAL A 119 4.66 -5.18 5.36
C VAL A 119 5.74 -4.49 6.19
N SER A 120 5.68 -4.69 7.49
CA SER A 120 6.71 -4.24 8.42
C SER A 120 7.16 -5.38 9.32
N GLU A 121 8.26 -5.17 10.05
CA GLU A 121 8.87 -6.13 10.95
C GLU A 121 9.29 -7.43 10.24
N VAL A 122 9.88 -7.28 9.07
CA VAL A 122 10.59 -8.35 8.36
C VAL A 122 12.09 -8.17 8.52
N GLU A 123 12.81 -9.25 8.75
CA GLU A 123 14.25 -9.21 8.96
C GLU A 123 15.01 -8.85 7.68
N ASN A 124 14.79 -9.62 6.60
CA ASN A 124 15.61 -9.52 5.40
C ASN A 124 14.88 -10.05 4.14
N ALA A 125 15.56 -9.97 2.99
CA ALA A 125 15.04 -10.48 1.72
C ALA A 125 14.84 -12.00 1.71
N ARG A 126 15.61 -12.77 2.50
CA ARG A 126 15.46 -14.24 2.61
C ARG A 126 14.13 -14.59 3.26
N ALA A 127 13.77 -13.93 4.36
CA ALA A 127 12.48 -14.11 5.01
C ALA A 127 11.30 -13.80 4.08
N LEU A 128 11.42 -12.75 3.25
CA LEU A 128 10.40 -12.45 2.23
C LEU A 128 10.37 -13.45 1.08
N THR A 129 11.52 -13.99 0.67
CA THR A 129 11.59 -15.06 -0.33
C THR A 129 10.88 -16.31 0.17
N ASP A 130 11.15 -16.71 1.41
CA ASP A 130 10.53 -17.88 2.04
C ASP A 130 9.02 -17.67 2.22
N LEU A 131 8.60 -16.45 2.56
CA LEU A 131 7.19 -16.07 2.67
C LEU A 131 6.47 -16.15 1.32
N CYS A 132 7.02 -15.53 0.26
CA CYS A 132 6.43 -15.55 -1.06
C CYS A 132 6.44 -16.93 -1.71
N SER A 133 7.34 -17.82 -1.27
CA SER A 133 7.43 -19.21 -1.73
C SER A 133 6.37 -20.12 -1.08
N GLN A 134 5.66 -19.65 -0.05
CA GLN A 134 4.56 -20.44 0.52
C GLN A 134 3.46 -20.64 -0.52
N PRO A 135 2.86 -21.84 -0.61
CA PRO A 135 1.89 -22.18 -1.68
C PRO A 135 0.81 -21.12 -1.89
N ALA A 136 0.23 -20.62 -0.79
CA ALA A 136 -0.86 -19.63 -0.84
C ALA A 136 -0.49 -18.31 -1.53
N LEU A 137 0.76 -17.86 -1.44
CA LEU A 137 1.25 -16.65 -2.11
C LEU A 137 1.88 -16.96 -3.48
N ALA A 138 2.57 -18.11 -3.60
CA ALA A 138 3.18 -18.56 -4.85
C ALA A 138 2.13 -18.79 -5.94
N GLU A 139 0.99 -19.42 -5.63
CA GLU A 139 -0.14 -19.62 -6.54
C GLU A 139 -0.73 -18.30 -7.07
N ARG A 140 -0.60 -17.20 -6.31
CA ARG A 140 -1.01 -15.86 -6.73
C ARG A 140 0.07 -15.13 -7.52
N GLY A 141 1.26 -15.71 -7.67
CA GLY A 141 2.41 -15.12 -8.34
C GLY A 141 2.94 -13.88 -7.60
N MET A 142 2.76 -13.81 -6.28
CA MET A 142 3.21 -12.67 -5.48
C MET A 142 4.73 -12.54 -5.55
N ARG A 143 5.18 -11.30 -5.70
CA ARG A 143 6.59 -10.89 -5.65
C ARG A 143 6.79 -9.90 -4.52
N PHE A 144 8.04 -9.58 -4.20
CA PHE A 144 8.33 -8.56 -3.19
C PHE A 144 9.38 -7.57 -3.65
N ILE A 145 9.38 -6.42 -3.00
CA ILE A 145 10.42 -5.39 -3.05
C ILE A 145 10.87 -5.15 -1.61
N HIS A 146 12.19 -5.15 -1.42
CA HIS A 146 12.83 -4.89 -0.14
C HIS A 146 14.10 -4.08 -0.36
N ARG A 147 14.47 -3.27 0.60
CA ARG A 147 15.75 -2.59 0.72
C ARG A 147 16.21 -2.70 2.16
N GLU A 148 17.42 -3.20 2.34
CA GLU A 148 18.05 -3.35 3.65
C GLU A 148 18.17 -2.00 4.35
N GLY A 149 17.66 -1.93 5.57
CA GLY A 149 17.65 -0.74 6.40
C GLY A 149 18.80 -0.70 7.42
N VAL A 150 18.90 0.43 8.09
CA VAL A 150 19.95 0.71 9.09
C VAL A 150 19.53 0.32 10.52
N ASP A 151 18.33 -0.20 10.74
CA ASP A 151 17.87 -0.62 12.07
C ASP A 151 18.77 -1.75 12.60
N LYS A 152 19.34 -1.53 13.79
CA LYS A 152 20.28 -2.48 14.42
C LYS A 152 19.60 -3.78 14.88
N ARG A 153 18.27 -3.80 15.02
CA ARG A 153 17.54 -5.02 15.35
C ARG A 153 17.39 -5.93 14.13
N GLY A 154 17.60 -5.38 12.93
CA GLY A 154 17.39 -6.10 11.69
C GLY A 154 15.90 -6.19 11.33
N VAL A 155 15.11 -5.13 11.53
CA VAL A 155 13.70 -5.10 11.09
C VAL A 155 13.49 -3.99 10.08
N ASP A 156 12.90 -4.37 8.97
CA ASP A 156 12.68 -3.50 7.82
C ASP A 156 11.21 -3.48 7.39
N CYS A 157 10.93 -2.67 6.36
CA CYS A 157 9.69 -2.69 5.60
C CYS A 157 9.89 -3.39 4.26
N GLY A 158 8.82 -4.01 3.76
CA GLY A 158 8.76 -4.60 2.43
C GLY A 158 7.45 -4.26 1.73
N LEU A 159 7.40 -4.50 0.43
CA LEU A 159 6.18 -4.43 -0.36
C LEU A 159 6.00 -5.74 -1.12
N LEU A 160 4.97 -6.52 -0.78
CA LEU A 160 4.54 -7.64 -1.59
C LEU A 160 3.59 -7.12 -2.68
N TYR A 161 3.66 -7.65 -3.89
CA TYR A 161 2.78 -7.21 -4.97
C TYR A 161 2.44 -8.33 -5.95
N ASN A 162 1.27 -8.20 -6.56
CA ASN A 162 0.85 -9.04 -7.66
C ASN A 162 1.23 -8.35 -8.99
N PRO A 163 2.17 -8.88 -9.78
CA PRO A 163 2.65 -8.22 -11.00
C PRO A 163 1.58 -8.12 -12.10
N SER A 164 0.47 -8.84 -11.98
CA SER A 164 -0.66 -8.69 -12.90
C SER A 164 -1.57 -7.49 -12.56
N LEU A 165 -1.39 -6.86 -11.38
CA LEU A 165 -2.21 -5.77 -10.87
C LEU A 165 -1.40 -4.50 -10.57
N PHE A 166 -0.13 -4.64 -10.22
CA PHE A 166 0.80 -3.56 -9.95
C PHE A 166 2.08 -3.75 -10.78
N GLU A 167 2.33 -2.82 -11.69
CA GLU A 167 3.54 -2.77 -12.53
C GLU A 167 4.62 -2.00 -11.77
N ALA A 168 5.41 -2.69 -10.94
CA ALA A 168 6.44 -2.07 -10.13
C ALA A 168 7.63 -1.60 -10.96
N ASP A 169 8.05 -0.35 -10.78
CA ASP A 169 9.32 0.17 -11.30
C ASP A 169 10.45 -0.06 -10.28
N THR A 170 11.10 -1.21 -10.39
CA THR A 170 12.17 -1.59 -9.46
C THR A 170 13.43 -0.75 -9.62
N THR A 171 13.59 -0.04 -10.74
CA THR A 171 14.75 0.83 -11.00
C THR A 171 14.67 2.14 -10.23
N ARG A 172 13.46 2.61 -9.91
CA ARG A 172 13.21 3.83 -9.15
C ARG A 172 12.97 3.58 -7.65
N THR A 173 12.87 2.31 -7.24
CA THR A 173 12.65 1.96 -5.84
C THR A 173 13.83 2.37 -4.97
N MET A 174 13.55 3.10 -3.89
CA MET A 174 14.56 3.58 -2.96
C MET A 174 14.13 3.37 -1.50
N LEU A 175 15.12 3.33 -0.61
CA LEU A 175 14.91 3.47 0.82
C LEU A 175 15.33 4.91 1.19
N CYS A 176 14.35 5.77 1.43
CA CYS A 176 14.62 7.12 1.90
C CYS A 176 15.01 7.05 3.38
N PRO A 177 16.14 7.64 3.78
CA PRO A 177 16.55 7.61 5.17
C PRO A 177 15.53 8.34 6.04
N CYS A 178 15.29 7.83 7.24
CA CYS A 178 14.62 8.59 8.29
C CYS A 178 15.68 9.27 9.13
N GLU A 179 15.84 10.57 8.93
CA GLU A 179 16.77 11.39 9.72
C GLU A 179 16.15 11.66 11.09
N ASP A 180 16.88 11.32 12.14
CA ASP A 180 16.39 11.52 13.50
C ASP A 180 16.66 12.96 13.98
N VAL A 181 15.75 13.46 14.79
CA VAL A 181 15.94 14.70 15.58
C VAL A 181 17.16 14.57 16.52
N ASP A 182 17.47 13.34 16.91
CA ASP A 182 18.67 12.96 17.65
C ASP A 182 19.59 12.12 16.75
N THR A 183 20.69 12.71 16.27
CA THR A 183 21.66 12.11 15.35
C THR A 183 22.26 10.78 15.80
N THR A 184 22.02 10.38 17.06
CA THR A 184 22.52 9.13 17.64
C THR A 184 21.62 7.92 17.37
N PHE A 185 20.36 8.12 16.97
CA PHE A 185 19.38 7.06 16.76
C PHE A 185 19.04 6.93 15.28
N LYS A 186 19.63 5.96 14.61
CA LYS A 186 19.23 5.57 13.24
C LYS A 186 18.06 4.62 13.30
N THR A 187 16.95 4.99 12.68
CA THR A 187 15.75 4.15 12.55
C THR A 187 15.57 3.67 11.12
N ARG A 188 14.55 2.84 10.92
CA ARG A 188 14.14 2.36 9.61
C ARG A 188 13.86 3.52 8.68
N GLY A 189 14.27 3.37 7.42
CA GLY A 189 13.92 4.31 6.36
C GLY A 189 12.47 4.09 5.86
N PHE A 190 12.09 4.91 4.89
CA PHE A 190 10.82 4.83 4.20
C PHE A 190 11.02 4.11 2.86
N LEU A 191 10.46 2.90 2.72
CA LEU A 191 10.52 2.15 1.46
C LEU A 191 9.59 2.83 0.44
N THR A 192 10.17 3.50 -0.54
CA THR A 192 9.46 4.28 -1.56
C THR A 192 9.49 3.51 -2.88
N VAL A 193 8.33 3.04 -3.33
CA VAL A 193 8.17 2.20 -4.51
C VAL A 193 7.30 2.91 -5.54
N PHE A 194 7.82 3.04 -6.76
CA PHE A 194 7.10 3.60 -7.90
C PHE A 194 6.52 2.48 -8.76
N GLY A 195 5.42 2.76 -9.44
CA GLY A 195 4.81 1.82 -10.35
C GLY A 195 3.47 2.30 -10.88
N LYS A 196 2.71 1.36 -11.49
CA LYS A 196 1.39 1.68 -12.05
C LYS A 196 0.33 0.72 -11.51
N ILE A 197 -0.82 1.30 -11.14
CA ILE A 197 -2.05 0.55 -10.89
C ILE A 197 -3.09 1.02 -11.91
N ALA A 198 -3.64 0.12 -12.71
CA ALA A 198 -4.58 0.44 -13.77
C ALA A 198 -4.08 1.51 -14.78
N GLY A 199 -2.77 1.59 -15.00
CA GLY A 199 -2.14 2.56 -15.88
C GLY A 199 -1.84 3.92 -15.24
N ASP A 200 -2.22 4.13 -13.96
CA ASP A 200 -1.87 5.36 -13.22
C ASP A 200 -0.54 5.23 -12.51
N ASP A 201 0.20 6.32 -12.57
CA ASP A 201 1.44 6.45 -11.83
C ASP A 201 1.14 6.57 -10.33
N VAL A 202 1.68 5.63 -9.55
CA VAL A 202 1.49 5.53 -8.12
C VAL A 202 2.85 5.41 -7.43
N CYS A 203 3.02 6.17 -6.36
CA CYS A 203 4.13 6.03 -5.42
C CYS A 203 3.59 5.47 -4.10
N ILE A 204 4.03 4.28 -3.72
CA ILE A 204 3.69 3.63 -2.45
C ILE A 204 4.86 3.83 -1.49
N ILE A 205 4.59 4.44 -0.34
CA ILE A 205 5.57 4.62 0.74
C ILE A 205 5.17 3.70 1.89
N VAL A 206 6.01 2.71 2.18
CA VAL A 206 5.83 1.80 3.32
C VAL A 206 6.72 2.26 4.46
N THR A 207 6.13 2.43 5.64
CA THR A 207 6.82 2.93 6.83
C THR A 207 6.53 2.11 8.08
N HIS A 208 7.42 2.20 9.05
CA HIS A 208 7.19 1.72 10.40
C HIS A 208 7.81 2.74 11.37
N LEU A 209 6.99 3.65 11.89
CA LEU A 209 7.45 4.73 12.77
C LEU A 209 7.89 4.21 14.15
N PRO A 210 8.66 5.01 14.91
CA PRO A 210 9.17 4.61 16.23
C PRO A 210 8.06 4.23 17.21
N SER A 211 8.26 3.12 17.96
CA SER A 211 7.30 2.62 18.94
C SER A 211 7.05 3.58 20.10
N ARG A 212 5.83 3.53 20.68
CA ARG A 212 5.44 4.26 21.90
C ARG A 212 6.13 3.75 23.18
N LEU A 213 6.83 2.63 23.15
CA LEU A 213 7.55 2.08 24.31
C LEU A 213 8.62 3.04 24.89
N ARG A 214 9.02 4.04 24.11
CA ARG A 214 9.91 5.13 24.56
C ARG A 214 9.25 6.47 24.30
N PRO A 215 9.49 7.50 25.12
CA PRO A 215 9.05 8.86 24.81
C PRO A 215 9.49 9.24 23.40
N GLY A 216 8.59 9.58 22.51
CA GLY A 216 8.96 9.73 21.09
C GLY A 216 7.86 10.21 20.16
N ASP A 217 6.82 10.90 20.66
CA ASP A 217 5.84 11.52 19.77
C ASP A 217 6.52 12.49 18.80
N ALA A 218 7.49 13.29 19.28
CA ALA A 218 8.30 14.18 18.44
C ALA A 218 9.03 13.42 17.31
N LYS A 219 9.53 12.21 17.56
CA LYS A 219 10.20 11.38 16.55
C LYS A 219 9.21 10.86 15.50
N ARG A 220 8.00 10.49 15.91
CA ARG A 220 6.95 10.08 14.99
C ARG A 220 6.43 11.23 14.15
N VAL A 221 6.26 12.41 14.77
CA VAL A 221 5.92 13.65 14.05
C VAL A 221 6.99 13.98 13.01
N ALA A 222 8.27 14.02 13.40
CA ALA A 222 9.38 14.29 12.49
C ALA A 222 9.47 13.25 11.33
N GLY A 223 9.25 11.96 11.62
CA GLY A 223 9.19 10.92 10.58
C GLY A 223 8.03 11.14 9.60
N ALA A 224 6.87 11.52 10.10
CA ALA A 224 5.70 11.84 9.28
C ALA A 224 5.90 13.09 8.41
N GLU A 225 6.55 14.14 8.97
CA GLU A 225 6.93 15.34 8.23
C GLU A 225 7.95 15.04 7.11
N GLN A 226 8.90 14.13 7.36
CA GLN A 226 9.86 13.68 6.33
C GLN A 226 9.17 12.94 5.21
N ILE A 227 8.18 12.09 5.49
CA ILE A 227 7.35 11.44 4.45
C ILE A 227 6.64 12.52 3.61
N THR A 228 6.08 13.53 4.24
CA THR A 228 5.43 14.67 3.56
C THR A 228 6.42 15.42 2.68
N ALA A 229 7.65 15.66 3.16
CA ALA A 229 8.71 16.30 2.38
C ALA A 229 9.12 15.47 1.15
N ILE A 230 9.24 14.13 1.30
CA ILE A 230 9.51 13.20 0.19
C ILE A 230 8.41 13.31 -0.87
N MET A 231 7.13 13.24 -0.46
CA MET A 231 6.01 13.36 -1.39
C MET A 231 6.00 14.70 -2.12
N ASN A 232 6.28 15.80 -1.41
CA ASN A 232 6.33 17.14 -2.02
C ASN A 232 7.44 17.25 -3.06
N LYS A 233 8.64 16.72 -2.77
CA LYS A 233 9.74 16.68 -3.74
C LYS A 233 9.35 15.88 -5.00
N ILE A 234 8.73 14.71 -4.84
CA ILE A 234 8.27 13.92 -5.98
C ILE A 234 7.18 14.66 -6.77
N ARG A 235 6.25 15.37 -6.11
CA ARG A 235 5.21 16.18 -6.79
C ARG A 235 5.78 17.34 -7.60
N GLU A 236 6.91 17.91 -7.20
CA GLU A 236 7.60 18.96 -7.98
C GLU A 236 8.10 18.41 -9.31
N GLU A 237 8.61 17.17 -9.31
CA GLU A 237 9.13 16.48 -10.49
C GLU A 237 8.00 15.83 -11.32
N GLU A 238 6.97 15.29 -10.66
CA GLU A 238 5.85 14.54 -11.25
C GLU A 238 4.50 15.00 -10.67
N PRO A 239 3.94 16.12 -11.15
CA PRO A 239 2.75 16.76 -10.55
C PRO A 239 1.47 15.91 -10.51
N GLY A 240 1.40 14.82 -11.28
CA GLY A 240 0.26 13.90 -11.33
C GLY A 240 0.43 12.63 -10.50
N MET A 241 1.57 12.47 -9.81
CA MET A 241 1.85 11.29 -9.02
C MET A 241 0.82 11.09 -7.90
N LYS A 242 0.29 9.88 -7.81
CA LYS A 242 -0.65 9.46 -6.75
C LYS A 242 0.13 8.79 -5.62
N PHE A 243 -0.10 9.21 -4.39
CA PHE A 243 0.62 8.67 -3.24
C PHE A 243 -0.28 7.80 -2.36
N ILE A 244 0.27 6.66 -1.96
CA ILE A 244 -0.25 5.80 -0.91
C ILE A 244 0.82 5.72 0.17
N VAL A 245 0.51 6.19 1.36
CA VAL A 245 1.36 6.01 2.54
C VAL A 245 0.73 4.95 3.41
N MET A 246 1.46 3.87 3.69
CA MET A 246 0.97 2.78 4.50
C MET A 246 2.01 2.32 5.51
N GLY A 247 1.56 1.87 6.67
CA GLY A 247 2.52 1.40 7.67
C GLY A 247 1.93 1.20 9.06
N ASP A 248 2.78 0.66 9.93
CA ASP A 248 2.60 0.74 11.37
C ASP A 248 3.11 2.12 11.82
N MET A 249 2.18 3.03 12.02
CA MET A 249 2.48 4.40 12.41
C MET A 249 2.86 4.51 13.89
N ASN A 250 2.62 3.46 14.69
CA ASN A 250 2.77 3.46 16.14
C ASN A 250 2.05 4.65 16.83
N ASP A 251 1.13 5.28 16.10
CA ASP A 251 0.25 6.35 16.55
C ASP A 251 -1.17 6.12 16.00
N ASP A 252 -2.16 6.61 16.74
CA ASP A 252 -3.53 6.61 16.29
C ASP A 252 -3.76 7.65 15.18
N PRO A 253 -4.75 7.48 14.30
CA PRO A 253 -5.00 8.42 13.21
C PRO A 253 -5.37 9.84 13.66
N THR A 254 -5.63 10.03 14.94
CA THR A 254 -5.89 11.34 15.58
C THR A 254 -4.67 11.97 16.22
N ASP A 255 -3.54 11.27 16.28
CA ASP A 255 -2.32 11.80 16.89
C ASP A 255 -1.60 12.80 15.98
N ARG A 256 -0.69 13.56 16.57
CA ARG A 256 -0.02 14.69 15.89
C ARG A 256 0.80 14.24 14.68
N SER A 257 1.43 13.07 14.73
CA SER A 257 2.17 12.54 13.58
C SER A 257 1.26 12.36 12.36
N MET A 258 -0.01 11.96 12.58
CA MET A 258 -0.99 11.76 11.50
C MET A 258 -1.69 13.05 11.10
N THR A 259 -2.07 13.89 12.07
CA THR A 259 -2.88 15.10 11.81
C THR A 259 -2.03 16.32 11.39
N GLU A 260 -0.82 16.46 11.94
CA GLU A 260 0.12 17.54 11.63
C GLU A 260 1.20 17.07 10.64
N GLY A 261 1.89 15.96 10.95
CA GLY A 261 3.00 15.44 10.14
C GLY A 261 2.59 14.97 8.75
N LEU A 262 1.65 14.03 8.64
CA LEU A 262 1.07 13.56 7.37
C LEU A 262 -0.11 14.40 6.89
N ARG A 263 -0.57 15.37 7.69
CA ARG A 263 -1.70 16.25 7.38
C ARG A 263 -2.98 15.49 7.04
N GLY A 264 -3.22 14.37 7.76
CA GLY A 264 -4.35 13.48 7.55
C GLY A 264 -5.69 14.16 7.84
N LYS A 265 -6.65 14.02 6.93
CA LYS A 265 -8.02 14.53 7.04
C LYS A 265 -9.01 13.39 7.06
N GLU A 266 -10.04 13.50 7.90
CA GLU A 266 -11.10 12.52 8.05
C GLU A 266 -12.11 12.54 6.89
N LYS A 267 -12.42 13.74 6.38
CA LYS A 267 -13.42 13.93 5.34
C LYS A 267 -12.74 14.28 4.02
N ILE A 268 -13.24 13.71 2.94
CA ILE A 268 -12.74 13.98 1.59
C ILE A 268 -12.82 15.46 1.25
N ASP A 269 -13.91 16.13 1.64
CA ASP A 269 -14.14 17.54 1.35
C ASP A 269 -13.15 18.48 2.06
N ASP A 270 -12.49 18.00 3.12
CA ASP A 270 -11.50 18.76 3.89
C ASP A 270 -10.07 18.55 3.35
N VAL A 271 -9.88 17.66 2.35
CA VAL A 271 -8.55 17.33 1.81
C VAL A 271 -8.14 18.36 0.77
N GLY A 272 -7.18 19.21 1.12
CA GLY A 272 -6.57 20.19 0.21
C GLY A 272 -5.27 19.68 -0.42
N LYS A 273 -4.66 20.56 -1.23
CA LYS A 273 -3.35 20.28 -1.82
C LYS A 273 -2.31 20.04 -0.73
N GLY A 274 -1.63 18.89 -0.77
CA GLY A 274 -0.61 18.51 0.20
C GLY A 274 -1.14 17.84 1.47
N ASP A 275 -2.47 17.71 1.62
CA ASP A 275 -3.04 16.89 2.68
C ASP A 275 -3.15 15.43 2.23
N MET A 276 -3.44 14.54 3.18
CA MET A 276 -3.74 13.14 2.92
C MET A 276 -5.15 12.83 3.42
N PHE A 277 -5.91 12.01 2.69
CA PHE A 277 -7.14 11.45 3.23
C PHE A 277 -6.79 10.28 4.16
N ASN A 278 -7.27 10.36 5.41
CA ASN A 278 -7.10 9.29 6.40
C ASN A 278 -8.46 8.70 6.80
N PRO A 279 -8.91 7.64 6.14
CA PRO A 279 -10.20 7.00 6.43
C PRO A 279 -10.23 6.31 7.81
N TRP A 280 -9.06 6.06 8.40
CA TRP A 280 -8.93 5.32 9.66
C TRP A 280 -9.38 6.12 10.87
N ILE A 281 -9.47 7.45 10.77
CA ILE A 281 -10.03 8.32 11.83
C ILE A 281 -11.48 7.89 12.14
N SER A 282 -12.31 7.71 11.11
CA SER A 282 -13.69 7.26 11.28
C SER A 282 -13.78 5.82 11.81
N ILE A 283 -12.84 4.95 11.42
CA ILE A 283 -12.78 3.56 11.87
C ILE A 283 -12.42 3.49 13.35
N LEU A 284 -11.41 4.25 13.79
CA LEU A 284 -11.05 4.33 15.20
C LEU A 284 -12.23 4.86 16.03
N LYS A 285 -12.90 5.92 15.58
CA LYS A 285 -14.10 6.48 16.23
C LYS A 285 -15.26 5.47 16.35
N SER A 286 -15.31 4.49 15.45
CA SER A 286 -16.31 3.41 15.54
C SER A 286 -15.96 2.32 16.58
N GLY A 287 -14.87 2.50 17.33
CA GLY A 287 -14.42 1.56 18.37
C GLY A 287 -13.67 0.35 17.83
N THR A 288 -13.08 0.46 16.63
CA THR A 288 -12.30 -0.60 15.98
C THR A 288 -10.85 -0.16 15.81
N GLY A 289 -9.90 -1.06 16.03
CA GLY A 289 -8.46 -0.79 15.87
C GLY A 289 -7.70 -2.00 15.35
N THR A 290 -6.41 -1.83 15.14
CA THR A 290 -5.48 -2.88 14.71
C THR A 290 -4.72 -3.52 15.87
N LEU A 291 -4.60 -2.80 16.99
CA LEU A 291 -3.97 -3.25 18.22
C LEU A 291 -4.89 -3.00 19.40
N ARG A 292 -5.06 -4.01 20.26
CA ARG A 292 -5.74 -3.85 21.55
C ARG A 292 -4.72 -3.90 22.68
N TYR A 293 -4.59 -2.78 23.40
CA TYR A 293 -3.70 -2.64 24.54
C TYR A 293 -4.46 -2.05 25.72
N ASP A 294 -4.27 -2.62 26.94
CA ASP A 294 -4.92 -2.19 28.18
C ASP A 294 -6.45 -1.98 28.03
N GLY A 295 -7.09 -2.92 27.35
CA GLY A 295 -8.53 -2.91 27.14
C GLY A 295 -9.04 -1.92 26.06
N GLN A 296 -8.18 -1.06 25.53
CA GLN A 296 -8.54 -0.08 24.50
C GLN A 296 -8.04 -0.48 23.11
N TRP A 297 -8.76 -0.08 22.07
CA TRP A 297 -8.34 -0.24 20.70
C TRP A 297 -7.49 0.96 20.28
N ASN A 298 -6.32 0.67 19.73
CA ASN A 298 -5.49 1.61 18.99
C ASN A 298 -5.48 1.19 17.51
N LEU A 299 -5.30 2.14 16.62
CA LEU A 299 -5.26 1.89 15.19
C LEU A 299 -3.93 2.40 14.62
N PHE A 300 -2.88 1.57 14.75
CA PHE A 300 -1.53 1.92 14.35
C PHE A 300 -1.23 1.57 12.90
N ASP A 301 -1.86 0.51 12.38
CA ASP A 301 -1.69 0.12 10.99
C ASP A 301 -2.65 0.93 10.12
N GLN A 302 -2.11 1.83 9.31
CA GLN A 302 -2.90 2.79 8.54
C GLN A 302 -2.48 2.83 7.07
N ILE A 303 -3.43 3.19 6.21
CA ILE A 303 -3.19 3.51 4.82
C ILE A 303 -3.85 4.86 4.53
N LEU A 304 -3.06 5.82 4.08
CA LEU A 304 -3.50 7.14 3.68
C LEU A 304 -3.32 7.30 2.17
N VAL A 305 -4.19 8.07 1.55
CA VAL A 305 -4.09 8.38 0.11
C VAL A 305 -4.06 9.87 -0.14
N SER A 306 -3.34 10.26 -1.17
CA SER A 306 -3.21 11.66 -1.57
C SER A 306 -4.45 12.16 -2.34
N PRO A 307 -4.66 13.49 -2.42
CA PRO A 307 -5.81 14.09 -3.09
C PRO A 307 -5.94 13.70 -4.56
N GLU A 308 -4.86 13.29 -5.21
CA GLU A 308 -4.87 12.84 -6.61
C GLU A 308 -5.70 11.56 -6.83
N PHE A 309 -6.03 10.81 -5.76
CA PHE A 309 -7.01 9.72 -5.78
C PHE A 309 -8.45 10.19 -5.62
N LEU A 310 -8.67 11.44 -5.21
CA LEU A 310 -9.98 11.96 -4.89
C LEU A 310 -10.57 12.69 -6.10
N ASN A 311 -11.79 12.29 -6.49
CA ASN A 311 -12.48 13.00 -7.56
C ASN A 311 -13.32 14.13 -6.96
N TYR A 312 -12.88 15.37 -7.12
CA TYR A 312 -13.56 16.57 -6.62
C TYR A 312 -14.98 16.78 -7.21
N ASN A 313 -15.38 15.99 -8.22
CA ASN A 313 -16.75 15.99 -8.74
C ASN A 313 -17.72 15.13 -7.92
N GLY A 314 -17.41 14.82 -6.67
CA GLY A 314 -18.27 14.09 -5.74
C GLY A 314 -18.32 12.57 -5.93
N LYS A 315 -17.49 12.00 -6.82
CA LYS A 315 -17.35 10.55 -6.98
C LYS A 315 -16.08 10.09 -6.29
N ARG A 316 -16.19 9.08 -5.45
CA ARG A 316 -15.04 8.47 -4.76
C ARG A 316 -14.29 7.56 -5.72
N ASP A 317 -12.98 7.72 -5.79
CA ASP A 317 -12.10 6.81 -6.53
C ASP A 317 -11.58 5.66 -5.64
N PHE A 318 -11.99 5.59 -4.37
CA PHE A 318 -11.60 4.54 -3.44
C PHE A 318 -12.67 4.25 -2.39
N THR A 319 -12.54 3.09 -1.74
CA THR A 319 -13.38 2.60 -0.62
C THR A 319 -12.48 1.95 0.41
N THR A 320 -12.77 2.13 1.70
CA THR A 320 -12.12 1.40 2.78
C THR A 320 -12.89 0.12 3.10
N LEU A 321 -12.17 -0.99 3.28
CA LEU A 321 -12.70 -2.24 3.79
C LEU A 321 -12.18 -2.47 5.22
N LYS A 322 -13.05 -2.98 6.08
CA LYS A 322 -12.74 -3.33 7.46
C LYS A 322 -12.26 -4.77 7.57
#